data_e4ce4ff02f8a4f82e4d6e46b6b37daa8
#
_entry.id   e4ce4ff02f8a4f82e4d6e46b6b37daa8
#
_cell.length_a   1.000
_cell.length_b   1.000
_cell.length_c   1.000
_cell.angle_alpha   90.00
_cell.angle_beta   90.00
_cell.angle_gamma   90.00
#
_symmetry.space_group_name_H-M   'P 1'
#
loop_
_entity.id
_entity.type
_entity.pdbx_description
1 polymer ?
#
loop_
_entity_poly.entity_id
_entity_poly.type
_entity_poly.pdbx_seq_one_letter_code
_entity_poly.pdbx_strand_id
1 'polypeptide(L)'
;MLALQANPLQPCGAGCEGGCALKRSSNQSEEPKPPPKYGRGTGVPNPIDVHVGARIRMRRLLLGMNQETLANALGLTFQQVQKYEGGANRVSASRLSAMAEILGVPISYFFGDLQPDDADVSPEDRRWREQLQRPETIEFIRLYYAISDQQVRRQFLEMAKTVAASFEAKAG
;
A
#
# COMPACT_ATOMS: atom_id res chain seq x y z
N MET A 1 -38.70 13.69 -36.19
CA MET A 1 -38.63 13.23 -37.56
C MET A 1 -37.16 13.07 -37.92
N LEU A 2 -36.64 11.88 -37.89
CA LEU A 2 -35.40 11.48 -38.57
C LEU A 2 -35.39 9.95 -38.64
N ALA A 3 -35.31 9.46 -39.84
CA ALA A 3 -35.65 8.13 -40.30
C ALA A 3 -34.65 7.04 -39.94
N LEU A 4 -35.18 5.89 -39.55
CA LEU A 4 -34.52 4.61 -39.54
C LEU A 4 -34.19 4.20 -41.01
N GLN A 5 -32.90 4.03 -41.30
CA GLN A 5 -32.51 3.37 -42.54
C GLN A 5 -32.17 1.91 -42.23
N ALA A 6 -33.03 1.04 -42.68
CA ALA A 6 -32.84 -0.41 -42.76
C ALA A 6 -31.84 -0.76 -43.88
N ASN A 7 -30.88 -1.60 -43.58
CA ASN A 7 -29.94 -2.15 -44.55
C ASN A 7 -30.48 -3.50 -45.05
N PRO A 8 -30.66 -3.71 -46.40
CA PRO A 8 -31.24 -4.93 -46.90
C PRO A 8 -30.21 -6.08 -47.00
N LEU A 9 -30.67 -7.26 -46.60
CA LEU A 9 -30.02 -8.54 -46.75
C LEU A 9 -29.75 -8.87 -48.22
N GLN A 10 -28.50 -9.12 -48.59
CA GLN A 10 -28.13 -9.74 -49.86
C GLN A 10 -28.15 -11.27 -49.74
N PRO A 11 -28.69 -12.00 -50.69
CA PRO A 11 -28.68 -13.47 -50.69
C PRO A 11 -27.32 -14.01 -51.16
N CYS A 12 -26.76 -14.95 -50.40
CA CYS A 12 -25.62 -15.74 -50.83
C CYS A 12 -25.98 -16.69 -51.96
N GLY A 13 -25.30 -16.51 -53.11
CA GLY A 13 -25.33 -17.43 -54.24
C GLY A 13 -24.72 -18.78 -53.89
N ALA A 14 -25.34 -19.83 -54.43
CA ALA A 14 -24.92 -21.24 -54.35
C ALA A 14 -23.58 -21.48 -55.03
N GLY A 15 -22.75 -22.34 -54.42
CA GLY A 15 -21.67 -23.06 -55.07
C GLY A 15 -20.27 -22.79 -54.54
N CYS A 16 -19.86 -23.48 -53.49
CA CYS A 16 -18.45 -23.83 -53.23
C CYS A 16 -18.40 -25.08 -52.35
N GLU A 17 -18.29 -26.24 -53.04
CA GLU A 17 -17.77 -27.46 -52.43
C GLU A 17 -16.26 -27.25 -52.18
N GLY A 18 -15.86 -27.11 -50.96
CA GLY A 18 -14.47 -26.98 -50.55
C GLY A 18 -14.40 -26.85 -49.04
N GLY A 19 -13.97 -27.92 -48.38
CA GLY A 19 -13.90 -28.02 -46.95
C GLY A 19 -13.13 -26.87 -46.30
N CYS A 20 -13.86 -25.92 -45.76
CA CYS A 20 -13.31 -24.87 -44.95
C CYS A 20 -13.13 -25.42 -43.52
N ALA A 21 -11.94 -25.97 -43.25
CA ALA A 21 -11.53 -26.32 -41.92
C ALA A 21 -11.45 -25.00 -41.10
N LEU A 22 -12.52 -24.69 -40.36
CA LEU A 22 -12.53 -23.66 -39.34
C LEU A 22 -11.45 -24.00 -38.34
N LYS A 23 -10.29 -23.37 -38.46
CA LYS A 23 -9.31 -23.28 -37.36
C LYS A 23 -10.05 -22.64 -36.20
N ARG A 24 -10.47 -23.48 -35.24
CA ARG A 24 -10.87 -23.01 -33.94
C ARG A 24 -9.66 -22.31 -33.35
N SER A 25 -9.66 -20.99 -33.40
CA SER A 25 -8.81 -20.16 -32.57
C SER A 25 -9.15 -20.55 -31.14
N SER A 26 -8.29 -21.34 -30.55
CA SER A 26 -8.34 -21.64 -29.10
C SER A 26 -8.01 -20.34 -28.40
N ASN A 27 -9.02 -19.50 -28.23
CA ASN A 27 -9.00 -18.44 -27.22
C ASN A 27 -9.03 -19.18 -25.88
N GLN A 28 -7.84 -19.60 -25.41
CA GLN A 28 -7.66 -20.07 -24.06
C GLN A 28 -7.91 -18.82 -23.19
N SER A 29 -9.14 -18.68 -22.71
CA SER A 29 -9.43 -17.84 -21.54
C SER A 29 -8.50 -18.37 -20.44
N GLU A 30 -7.40 -17.66 -20.19
CA GLU A 30 -6.56 -17.90 -19.01
C GLU A 30 -7.50 -17.83 -17.79
N GLU A 31 -7.77 -18.98 -17.22
CA GLU A 31 -8.44 -19.03 -15.91
C GLU A 31 -7.63 -18.15 -14.95
N PRO A 32 -8.29 -17.27 -14.19
CA PRO A 32 -7.59 -16.41 -13.23
C PRO A 32 -6.78 -17.28 -12.29
N LYS A 33 -5.46 -17.10 -12.31
CA LYS A 33 -4.51 -17.81 -11.48
C LYS A 33 -4.98 -17.76 -10.03
N PRO A 34 -5.10 -18.91 -9.33
CA PRO A 34 -5.58 -18.90 -7.96
C PRO A 34 -4.71 -18.00 -7.11
N PRO A 35 -5.31 -17.20 -6.18
CA PRO A 35 -4.56 -16.27 -5.36
C PRO A 35 -3.45 -17.00 -4.61
N PRO A 36 -2.27 -16.37 -4.45
CA PRO A 36 -1.16 -16.99 -3.75
C PRO A 36 -1.58 -17.35 -2.32
N LYS A 37 -1.15 -18.53 -1.85
CA LYS A 37 -1.41 -18.98 -0.49
C LYS A 37 -0.51 -18.18 0.47
N TYR A 38 -1.11 -17.28 1.24
CA TYR A 38 -0.42 -16.56 2.30
C TYR A 38 -0.83 -17.10 3.67
N GLY A 39 0.05 -17.00 4.68
CA GLY A 39 -0.30 -17.28 6.05
C GLY A 39 0.46 -18.45 6.69
N ARG A 40 -0.10 -18.99 7.78
CA ARG A 40 0.56 -20.03 8.58
C ARG A 40 0.97 -21.23 7.72
N GLY A 41 2.26 -21.55 7.72
CA GLY A 41 2.84 -22.70 7.00
C GLY A 41 3.50 -22.39 5.66
N THR A 42 3.31 -21.21 5.08
CA THR A 42 3.97 -20.83 3.82
C THR A 42 5.28 -20.05 4.01
N GLY A 43 5.53 -19.56 5.23
CA GLY A 43 6.68 -18.68 5.52
C GLY A 43 6.59 -17.27 4.88
N VAL A 44 5.56 -17.03 4.06
CA VAL A 44 5.35 -15.74 3.39
C VAL A 44 4.27 -14.95 4.14
N PRO A 45 4.59 -13.77 4.68
CA PRO A 45 3.60 -12.90 5.31
C PRO A 45 2.52 -12.48 4.31
N ASN A 46 1.28 -12.34 4.79
CA ASN A 46 0.21 -11.80 3.94
C ASN A 46 0.46 -10.30 3.69
N PRO A 47 0.41 -9.81 2.44
CA PRO A 47 0.62 -8.39 2.13
C PRO A 47 -0.28 -7.44 2.92
N ILE A 48 -1.54 -7.85 3.17
CA ILE A 48 -2.47 -7.07 3.99
C ILE A 48 -1.98 -6.98 5.44
N ASP A 49 -1.49 -8.10 6.02
CA ASP A 49 -0.97 -8.11 7.39
C ASP A 49 0.30 -7.24 7.52
N VAL A 50 1.15 -7.24 6.49
CA VAL A 50 2.34 -6.36 6.41
C VAL A 50 1.92 -4.88 6.34
N HIS A 51 0.96 -4.55 5.48
CA HIS A 51 0.45 -3.20 5.34
C HIS A 51 -0.17 -2.69 6.66
N VAL A 52 -1.07 -3.46 7.26
CA VAL A 52 -1.69 -3.14 8.55
C VAL A 52 -0.63 -2.95 9.63
N GLY A 53 0.36 -3.84 9.69
CA GLY A 53 1.48 -3.75 10.64
C GLY A 53 2.30 -2.47 10.46
N ALA A 54 2.60 -2.09 9.23
CA ALA A 54 3.31 -0.85 8.92
C ALA A 54 2.52 0.40 9.36
N ARG A 55 1.18 0.41 9.16
CA ARG A 55 0.30 1.50 9.59
C ARG A 55 0.21 1.61 11.11
N ILE A 56 0.16 0.48 11.83
CA ILE A 56 0.22 0.44 13.30
C ILE A 56 1.54 1.07 13.77
N ARG A 57 2.68 0.61 13.22
CA ARG A 57 4.01 1.13 13.54
C ARG A 57 4.12 2.62 13.29
N MET A 58 3.69 3.09 12.11
CA MET A 58 3.73 4.52 11.76
C MET A 58 2.97 5.36 12.78
N ARG A 59 1.73 4.98 13.11
CA ARG A 59 0.91 5.74 14.05
C ARG A 59 1.51 5.75 15.45
N ARG A 60 2.01 4.61 15.93
CA ARG A 60 2.71 4.51 17.21
C ARG A 60 3.91 5.48 17.30
N LEU A 61 4.74 5.51 16.24
CA LEU A 61 5.90 6.40 16.17
C LEU A 61 5.48 7.87 16.14
N LEU A 62 4.44 8.24 15.41
CA LEU A 62 3.88 9.60 15.39
C LEU A 62 3.41 10.05 16.77
N LEU A 63 2.90 9.12 17.60
CA LEU A 63 2.53 9.40 18.99
C LEU A 63 3.73 9.39 19.96
N GLY A 64 4.94 9.10 19.45
CA GLY A 64 6.15 9.00 20.29
C GLY A 64 6.18 7.80 21.22
N MET A 65 5.33 6.80 20.98
CA MET A 65 5.27 5.58 21.78
C MET A 65 6.35 4.58 21.35
N ASN A 66 6.99 3.89 22.29
CA ASN A 66 7.79 2.71 21.98
C ASN A 66 6.91 1.44 21.91
N GLN A 67 7.47 0.34 21.44
CA GLN A 67 6.71 -0.94 21.30
C GLN A 67 6.29 -1.49 22.67
N GLU A 68 7.07 -1.27 23.70
CA GLU A 68 6.76 -1.73 25.05
C GLU A 68 5.58 -0.96 25.65
N THR A 69 5.52 0.37 25.44
CA THR A 69 4.38 1.19 25.85
C THR A 69 3.09 0.73 25.20
N LEU A 70 3.12 0.44 23.89
CA LEU A 70 1.95 -0.09 23.18
C LEU A 70 1.58 -1.50 23.65
N ALA A 71 2.57 -2.35 23.91
CA ALA A 71 2.35 -3.70 24.44
C ALA A 71 1.65 -3.68 25.80
N ASN A 72 2.14 -2.84 26.72
CA ASN A 72 1.56 -2.68 28.04
C ASN A 72 0.12 -2.16 27.98
N ALA A 73 -0.15 -1.17 27.13
CA ALA A 73 -1.50 -0.63 26.92
C ALA A 73 -2.50 -1.66 26.36
N LEU A 74 -2.01 -2.63 25.58
CA LEU A 74 -2.82 -3.68 24.98
C LEU A 74 -2.89 -4.96 25.84
N GLY A 75 -2.13 -5.06 26.92
CA GLY A 75 -1.97 -6.29 27.68
C GLY A 75 -1.27 -7.40 26.88
N LEU A 76 -0.29 -7.03 26.05
CA LEU A 76 0.48 -7.90 25.18
C LEU A 76 1.95 -7.93 25.57
N THR A 77 2.71 -8.89 25.01
CA THR A 77 4.16 -8.88 25.10
C THR A 77 4.76 -8.02 24.00
N PHE A 78 5.97 -7.48 24.27
CA PHE A 78 6.75 -6.76 23.26
C PHE A 78 6.91 -7.55 21.95
N GLN A 79 7.22 -8.86 22.05
CA GLN A 79 7.39 -9.73 20.87
C GLN A 79 6.10 -9.88 20.05
N GLN A 80 4.93 -9.84 20.69
CA GLN A 80 3.66 -9.88 19.97
C GLN A 80 3.42 -8.61 19.17
N VAL A 81 3.69 -7.43 19.76
CA VAL A 81 3.61 -6.15 19.05
C VAL A 81 4.59 -6.12 17.90
N GLN A 82 5.83 -6.55 18.11
CA GLN A 82 6.86 -6.63 17.07
C GLN A 82 6.40 -7.50 15.87
N LYS A 83 5.80 -8.67 16.17
CA LYS A 83 5.27 -9.56 15.12
C LYS A 83 4.08 -8.96 14.38
N TYR A 84 3.22 -8.19 15.06
CA TYR A 84 2.11 -7.48 14.42
C TYR A 84 2.62 -6.36 13.52
N GLU A 85 3.55 -5.55 13.99
CA GLU A 85 4.14 -4.45 13.20
C GLU A 85 4.94 -4.95 12.00
N GLY A 86 5.53 -6.14 12.10
CA GLY A 86 6.25 -6.77 11.00
C GLY A 86 5.37 -7.59 10.05
N GLY A 87 4.06 -7.70 10.31
CA GLY A 87 3.13 -8.50 9.50
C GLY A 87 3.34 -10.02 9.61
N ALA A 88 4.22 -10.47 10.52
CA ALA A 88 4.45 -11.90 10.74
C ALA A 88 3.25 -12.61 11.37
N ASN A 89 2.43 -11.88 12.12
CA ASN A 89 1.20 -12.38 12.71
C ASN A 89 0.02 -11.52 12.24
N ARG A 90 -1.08 -12.20 11.90
CA ARG A 90 -2.36 -11.54 11.61
C ARG A 90 -2.94 -10.93 12.89
N VAL A 91 -3.38 -9.68 12.80
CA VAL A 91 -4.10 -8.98 13.87
C VAL A 91 -5.58 -9.37 13.78
N SER A 92 -6.17 -9.87 14.88
CA SER A 92 -7.61 -10.12 14.93
C SER A 92 -8.41 -8.82 14.94
N ALA A 93 -9.67 -8.84 14.49
CA ALA A 93 -10.52 -7.67 14.45
C ALA A 93 -10.68 -6.99 15.83
N SER A 94 -10.84 -7.77 16.90
CA SER A 94 -10.92 -7.25 18.27
C SER A 94 -9.62 -6.57 18.73
N ARG A 95 -8.46 -7.14 18.37
CA ARG A 95 -7.16 -6.52 18.65
C ARG A 95 -6.95 -5.24 17.87
N LEU A 96 -7.39 -5.24 16.60
CA LEU A 96 -7.30 -4.05 15.75
C LEU A 96 -8.18 -2.91 16.30
N SER A 97 -9.37 -3.24 16.83
CA SER A 97 -10.23 -2.27 17.49
C SER A 97 -9.57 -1.66 18.75
N ALA A 98 -9.00 -2.50 19.61
CA ALA A 98 -8.27 -2.02 20.79
C ALA A 98 -7.05 -1.15 20.41
N MET A 99 -6.32 -1.52 19.35
CA MET A 99 -5.22 -0.70 18.83
C MET A 99 -5.72 0.65 18.29
N ALA A 100 -6.87 0.67 17.60
CA ALA A 100 -7.49 1.88 17.08
C ALA A 100 -7.81 2.88 18.20
N GLU A 101 -8.39 2.40 19.29
CA GLU A 101 -8.70 3.20 20.48
C GLU A 101 -7.44 3.79 21.11
N ILE A 102 -6.42 2.96 21.38
CA ILE A 102 -5.17 3.40 22.02
C ILE A 102 -4.40 4.38 21.13
N LEU A 103 -4.37 4.13 19.82
CA LEU A 103 -3.67 4.96 18.84
C LEU A 103 -4.48 6.19 18.39
N GLY A 104 -5.74 6.33 18.83
CA GLY A 104 -6.60 7.47 18.53
C GLY A 104 -6.88 7.61 17.03
N VAL A 105 -7.20 6.51 16.34
CA VAL A 105 -7.53 6.48 14.92
C VAL A 105 -8.75 5.58 14.66
N PRO A 106 -9.52 5.82 13.59
CA PRO A 106 -10.56 4.87 13.19
C PRO A 106 -9.94 3.58 12.65
N ILE A 107 -10.66 2.45 12.75
CA ILE A 107 -10.17 1.14 12.25
C ILE A 107 -9.84 1.20 10.76
N SER A 108 -10.60 1.97 9.97
CA SER A 108 -10.36 2.19 8.54
C SER A 108 -8.97 2.77 8.23
N TYR A 109 -8.35 3.48 9.18
CA TYR A 109 -7.00 3.99 9.05
C TYR A 109 -5.98 2.90 8.71
N PHE A 110 -6.11 1.71 9.30
CA PHE A 110 -5.16 0.62 9.07
C PHE A 110 -5.28 -0.03 7.70
N PHE A 111 -6.40 0.19 7.01
CA PHE A 111 -6.67 -0.32 5.67
C PHE A 111 -6.62 0.76 4.58
N GLY A 112 -6.38 2.02 4.98
CA GLY A 112 -6.21 3.12 4.04
C GLY A 112 -5.04 2.83 3.10
N ASP A 113 -5.17 3.22 1.83
CA ASP A 113 -4.17 3.01 0.77
C ASP A 113 -3.83 1.52 0.46
N LEU A 114 -4.69 0.57 0.89
CA LEU A 114 -4.64 -0.79 0.35
C LEU A 114 -5.07 -0.75 -1.11
N GLN A 115 -4.11 -0.48 -1.98
CA GLN A 115 -4.30 -0.69 -3.41
C GLN A 115 -4.09 -2.18 -3.71
N PRO A 116 -5.00 -2.83 -4.46
CA PRO A 116 -4.89 -4.27 -4.74
C PRO A 116 -3.66 -4.66 -5.55
N ASP A 117 -3.06 -3.73 -6.28
CA ASP A 117 -1.92 -4.01 -7.15
C ASP A 117 -0.83 -2.93 -7.02
N ASP A 118 0.32 -3.31 -6.44
CA ASP A 118 1.58 -2.55 -6.56
C ASP A 118 2.11 -2.50 -8.02
N ALA A 119 1.38 -3.07 -8.97
CA ALA A 119 1.79 -3.15 -10.36
C ALA A 119 1.77 -1.77 -11.07
N ASP A 120 0.89 -0.86 -10.62
CA ASP A 120 0.72 0.47 -11.21
C ASP A 120 1.47 1.60 -10.47
N VAL A 121 2.18 1.29 -9.38
CA VAL A 121 2.94 2.29 -8.63
C VAL A 121 4.30 2.50 -9.28
N SER A 122 4.60 3.77 -9.64
CA SER A 122 5.89 4.12 -10.23
C SER A 122 7.05 3.72 -9.29
N PRO A 123 8.24 3.36 -9.84
CA PRO A 123 9.42 3.07 -9.01
C PRO A 123 9.77 4.23 -8.05
N GLU A 124 9.52 5.46 -8.47
CA GLU A 124 9.75 6.67 -7.67
C GLU A 124 8.78 6.75 -6.48
N ASP A 125 7.48 6.52 -6.72
CA ASP A 125 6.48 6.55 -5.65
C ASP A 125 6.72 5.44 -4.62
N ARG A 126 7.17 4.26 -5.07
CA ARG A 126 7.58 3.17 -4.18
C ARG A 126 8.74 3.58 -3.29
N ARG A 127 9.77 4.22 -3.86
CA ARG A 127 10.93 4.74 -3.14
C ARG A 127 10.54 5.80 -2.10
N TRP A 128 9.66 6.73 -2.47
CA TRP A 128 9.13 7.74 -1.54
C TRP A 128 8.33 7.11 -0.42
N ARG A 129 7.49 6.12 -0.72
CA ARG A 129 6.70 5.38 0.28
C ARG A 129 7.61 4.68 1.30
N GLU A 130 8.67 4.02 0.84
CA GLU A 130 9.66 3.39 1.72
C GLU A 130 10.40 4.41 2.60
N GLN A 131 10.80 5.55 2.04
CA GLN A 131 11.46 6.61 2.80
C GLN A 131 10.55 7.22 3.86
N LEU A 132 9.28 7.43 3.55
CA LEU A 132 8.30 7.98 4.49
C LEU A 132 7.97 7.03 5.66
N GLN A 133 8.23 5.72 5.50
CA GLN A 133 8.03 4.72 6.56
C GLN A 133 9.25 4.57 7.49
N ARG A 134 10.37 5.21 7.19
CA ARG A 134 11.57 5.15 8.03
C ARG A 134 11.35 5.86 9.37
N PRO A 135 11.81 5.27 10.50
CA PRO A 135 11.66 5.89 11.82
C PRO A 135 12.23 7.29 11.89
N GLU A 136 13.41 7.51 11.28
CA GLU A 136 14.07 8.81 11.25
C GLU A 136 13.24 9.87 10.52
N THR A 137 12.56 9.50 9.42
CA THR A 137 11.69 10.43 8.67
C THR A 137 10.48 10.83 9.52
N ILE A 138 9.86 9.88 10.19
CA ILE A 138 8.71 10.13 11.05
C ILE A 138 9.11 11.00 12.24
N GLU A 139 10.26 10.74 12.86
CA GLU A 139 10.80 11.54 13.95
C GLU A 139 11.10 12.97 13.49
N PHE A 140 11.73 13.13 12.32
CA PHE A 140 11.99 14.44 11.72
C PHE A 140 10.69 15.24 11.51
N ILE A 141 9.67 14.62 10.93
CA ILE A 141 8.36 15.25 10.74
C ILE A 141 7.75 15.67 12.07
N ARG A 142 7.81 14.81 13.09
CA ARG A 142 7.28 15.12 14.42
C ARG A 142 8.00 16.32 15.04
N LEU A 143 9.33 16.34 14.98
CA LEU A 143 10.13 17.46 15.51
C LEU A 143 9.86 18.76 14.74
N TYR A 144 9.74 18.70 13.43
CA TYR A 144 9.42 19.84 12.57
C TYR A 144 8.08 20.49 12.97
N TYR A 145 7.04 19.70 13.18
CA TYR A 145 5.73 20.21 13.58
C TYR A 145 5.61 20.53 15.09
N ALA A 146 6.55 20.09 15.93
CA ALA A 146 6.65 20.52 17.31
C ALA A 146 7.09 21.99 17.44
N ILE A 147 7.74 22.54 16.42
CA ILE A 147 8.09 23.97 16.38
C ILE A 147 6.80 24.76 16.12
N SER A 148 6.29 25.47 17.12
CA SER A 148 5.04 26.24 17.02
C SER A 148 5.18 27.46 16.13
N ASP A 149 6.35 28.09 16.11
CA ASP A 149 6.63 29.31 15.32
C ASP A 149 6.86 28.98 13.85
N GLN A 150 6.02 29.56 12.99
CA GLN A 150 6.10 29.36 11.54
C GLN A 150 7.39 29.93 10.93
N GLN A 151 7.91 31.02 11.50
CA GLN A 151 9.12 31.65 10.99
C GLN A 151 10.35 30.78 11.29
N VAL A 152 10.42 30.24 12.51
CA VAL A 152 11.47 29.29 12.90
C VAL A 152 11.41 28.03 12.03
N ARG A 153 10.21 27.49 11.76
CA ARG A 153 10.07 26.33 10.83
C ARG A 153 10.59 26.60 9.44
N ARG A 154 10.35 27.82 8.90
CA ARG A 154 10.91 28.21 7.60
C ARG A 154 12.43 28.27 7.62
N GLN A 155 13.01 28.88 8.65
CA GLN A 155 14.48 28.93 8.80
C GLN A 155 15.10 27.55 8.88
N PHE A 156 14.47 26.64 9.63
CA PHE A 156 14.90 25.26 9.74
C PHE A 156 14.86 24.54 8.38
N LEU A 157 13.80 24.75 7.60
CA LEU A 157 13.68 24.17 6.25
C LEU A 157 14.76 24.71 5.30
N GLU A 158 15.05 26.01 5.34
CA GLU A 158 16.12 26.61 4.51
C GLU A 158 17.50 26.07 4.91
N MET A 159 17.75 25.90 6.20
CA MET A 159 18.98 25.26 6.68
C MET A 159 19.10 23.82 6.15
N ALA A 160 18.02 23.02 6.22
CA ALA A 160 18.01 21.66 5.71
C ALA A 160 18.29 21.61 4.19
N LYS A 161 17.72 22.52 3.40
CA LYS A 161 18.00 22.66 1.95
C LYS A 161 19.48 22.98 1.69
N THR A 162 20.06 23.91 2.45
CA THR A 162 21.45 24.30 2.29
C THR A 162 22.40 23.13 2.58
N VAL A 163 22.11 22.37 3.63
CA VAL A 163 22.85 21.15 3.97
C VAL A 163 22.76 20.12 2.85
N ALA A 164 21.54 19.84 2.36
CA ALA A 164 21.34 18.88 1.27
C ALA A 164 22.13 19.27 0.01
N ALA A 165 22.03 20.53 -0.42
CA ALA A 165 22.76 21.04 -1.58
C ALA A 165 24.30 20.93 -1.43
N SER A 166 24.83 21.09 -0.21
CA SER A 166 26.25 20.96 0.05
C SER A 166 26.79 19.53 -0.14
N PHE A 167 25.95 18.52 0.04
CA PHE A 167 26.29 17.12 -0.19
C PHE A 167 26.19 16.74 -1.66
N GLU A 168 25.22 17.28 -2.39
CA GLU A 168 25.09 17.06 -3.84
C GLU A 168 26.32 17.63 -4.59
N ALA A 169 26.78 18.83 -4.20
CA ALA A 169 27.96 19.47 -4.79
C ALA A 169 29.29 18.70 -4.52
N LYS A 170 29.33 17.80 -3.53
CA LYS A 170 30.52 16.98 -3.24
C LYS A 170 30.49 15.61 -3.91
N ALA A 171 29.33 15.19 -4.42
CA ALA A 171 29.13 13.89 -5.02
C ALA A 171 29.29 13.87 -6.55
N GLY A 172 29.37 15.03 -7.20
CA GLY A 172 29.66 15.25 -8.63
C GLY A 172 31.09 15.73 -8.86
#